data_cc65bf0b391a442ac717847bd928153b
#
_entry.id   cc65bf0b391a442ac717847bd928153b
#
_cell.length_a   1.000
_cell.length_b   1.000
_cell.length_c   1.000
_cell.angle_alpha   90.00
_cell.angle_beta   90.00
_cell.angle_gamma   90.00
#
_symmetry.space_group_name_H-M   'P 1'
#
loop_
_entity.id
_entity.type
_entity.pdbx_description
1 polymer ?
#
loop_
_entity_poly.entity_id
_entity_poly.type
_entity_poly.pdbx_seq_one_letter_code
_entity_poly.pdbx_strand_id
1 'polypeptide(L)'
;MKLILLGAPGAGKGTQAEKICEKLNIPAISTGNILRAAVKDGTEMGLKAKSYMDAGQLVPDEVVIGIIKDRLNDDDCKNGFILDGFPRTIPQAQALLDSGVDIDKVIDIEVPDEAITKRMSGRRVCSKCANSYHIEYKKPKVEGICDACGGELIQRKDDAPETVQ
;
A
#
# COMPACT_ATOMS: atom_id res chain seq x y z
N MET A 1 -12.95 5.48 13.30
CA MET A 1 -12.42 6.60 12.47
C MET A 1 -11.99 6.05 11.12
N LYS A 2 -12.43 6.69 10.04
CA LYS A 2 -12.16 6.30 8.66
C LYS A 2 -11.27 7.33 8.00
N LEU A 3 -10.07 6.94 7.60
CA LEU A 3 -9.01 7.83 7.12
C LEU A 3 -8.55 7.43 5.71
N ILE A 4 -8.12 8.42 4.94
CA ILE A 4 -7.40 8.23 3.68
C ILE A 4 -6.01 8.85 3.82
N LEU A 5 -4.99 8.11 3.45
CA LEU A 5 -3.62 8.62 3.30
C LEU A 5 -3.28 8.76 1.82
N LEU A 6 -2.96 9.97 1.42
CA LEU A 6 -2.46 10.31 0.09
C LEU A 6 -0.98 10.67 0.16
N GLY A 7 -0.32 10.62 -0.96
CA GLY A 7 1.08 10.96 -1.11
C GLY A 7 1.76 10.07 -2.15
N ALA A 8 2.89 10.52 -2.66
CA ALA A 8 3.68 9.79 -3.63
C ALA A 8 4.18 8.45 -3.07
N PRO A 9 4.47 7.46 -3.91
CA PRO A 9 5.19 6.27 -3.48
C PRO A 9 6.50 6.67 -2.77
N GLY A 10 6.79 6.07 -1.61
CA GLY A 10 7.96 6.44 -0.81
C GLY A 10 7.79 7.65 0.11
N ALA A 11 6.61 8.30 0.14
CA ALA A 11 6.32 9.40 1.07
C ALA A 11 6.25 8.97 2.55
N GLY A 12 6.10 7.67 2.82
CA GLY A 12 6.00 7.13 4.16
C GLY A 12 4.57 6.81 4.60
N LYS A 13 3.63 6.71 3.68
CA LYS A 13 2.23 6.38 3.96
C LYS A 13 2.08 5.12 4.80
N GLY A 14 2.68 4.01 4.37
CA GLY A 14 2.62 2.74 5.08
C GLY A 14 3.18 2.81 6.50
N THR A 15 4.30 3.50 6.69
CA THR A 15 4.93 3.69 8.00
C THR A 15 4.04 4.48 8.95
N GLN A 16 3.42 5.54 8.47
CA GLN A 16 2.50 6.34 9.29
C GLN A 16 1.18 5.60 9.54
N ALA A 17 0.68 4.87 8.55
CA ALA A 17 -0.51 4.03 8.70
C ALA A 17 -0.36 3.00 9.80
N GLU A 18 0.77 2.29 9.88
CA GLU A 18 1.06 1.33 10.96
C GLU A 18 0.91 1.98 12.34
N LYS A 19 1.54 3.14 12.54
CA LYS A 19 1.50 3.87 13.83
C LYS A 19 0.08 4.34 14.19
N ILE A 20 -0.68 4.80 13.21
CA ILE A 20 -2.06 5.25 13.42
C ILE A 20 -2.96 4.04 13.73
N CYS A 21 -2.77 2.93 13.02
CA CYS A 21 -3.52 1.69 13.26
C CYS A 21 -3.31 1.15 14.68
N GLU A 22 -2.08 1.13 15.15
CA GLU A 22 -1.76 0.74 16.52
C GLU A 22 -2.45 1.65 17.56
N LYS A 23 -2.44 2.96 17.30
CA LYS A 23 -3.03 3.95 18.20
C LYS A 23 -4.54 3.92 18.26
N LEU A 24 -5.21 3.71 17.11
CA LEU A 24 -6.66 3.76 16.98
C LEU A 24 -7.31 2.37 16.96
N ASN A 25 -6.51 1.31 16.94
CA ASN A 25 -6.95 -0.08 16.82
C ASN A 25 -7.88 -0.30 15.61
N ILE A 26 -7.42 0.15 14.45
CA ILE A 26 -8.11 0.01 13.15
C ILE A 26 -7.16 -0.60 12.12
N PRO A 27 -7.67 -1.33 11.11
CA PRO A 27 -6.83 -1.91 10.07
C PRO A 27 -6.37 -0.87 9.04
N ALA A 28 -5.20 -1.11 8.46
CA ALA A 28 -4.74 -0.42 7.26
C ALA A 28 -5.08 -1.25 6.02
N ILE A 29 -5.71 -0.61 5.04
CA ILE A 29 -6.07 -1.21 3.76
C ILE A 29 -5.17 -0.62 2.69
N SER A 30 -4.16 -1.38 2.28
CA SER A 30 -3.26 -1.01 1.19
C SER A 30 -3.65 -1.74 -0.08
N THR A 31 -4.09 -1.00 -1.09
CA THR A 31 -4.43 -1.58 -2.40
C THR A 31 -3.25 -2.32 -3.02
N GLY A 32 -2.05 -1.75 -2.93
CA GLY A 32 -0.86 -2.40 -3.45
C GLY A 32 -0.57 -3.75 -2.79
N ASN A 33 -0.74 -3.85 -1.47
CA ASN A 33 -0.54 -5.11 -0.75
C ASN A 33 -1.61 -6.13 -1.08
N ILE A 34 -2.87 -5.72 -1.18
CA ILE A 34 -3.98 -6.61 -1.56
C ILE A 34 -3.77 -7.16 -2.98
N LEU A 35 -3.40 -6.30 -3.93
CA LEU A 35 -3.12 -6.71 -5.30
C LEU A 35 -1.94 -7.67 -5.39
N ARG A 36 -0.85 -7.41 -4.67
CA ARG A 36 0.31 -8.32 -4.62
C ARG A 36 -0.04 -9.68 -4.01
N ALA A 37 -0.84 -9.68 -2.96
CA ALA A 37 -1.35 -10.93 -2.37
C ALA A 37 -2.22 -11.70 -3.37
N ALA A 38 -3.14 -11.03 -4.06
CA ALA A 38 -3.99 -11.64 -5.08
C ALA A 38 -3.17 -12.24 -6.25
N VAL A 39 -2.11 -11.57 -6.67
CA VAL A 39 -1.18 -12.09 -7.69
C VAL A 39 -0.46 -13.34 -7.19
N LYS A 40 0.03 -13.31 -5.95
CA LYS A 40 0.74 -14.44 -5.32
C LYS A 40 -0.16 -15.66 -5.17
N ASP A 41 -1.41 -15.44 -4.79
CA ASP A 41 -2.40 -16.50 -4.58
C ASP A 41 -3.01 -17.00 -5.91
N GLY A 42 -2.68 -16.34 -7.05
CA GLY A 42 -3.14 -16.73 -8.38
C GLY A 42 -4.64 -16.54 -8.61
N THR A 43 -5.27 -15.62 -7.88
CA THR A 43 -6.68 -15.32 -8.06
C THR A 43 -6.93 -14.71 -9.45
N GLU A 44 -8.16 -14.84 -9.97
CA GLU A 44 -8.52 -14.26 -11.28
C GLU A 44 -8.22 -12.76 -11.35
N MET A 45 -8.57 -12.02 -10.30
CA MET A 45 -8.26 -10.60 -10.18
C MET A 45 -6.74 -10.32 -10.10
N GLY A 46 -6.01 -11.18 -9.39
CA GLY A 46 -4.54 -11.11 -9.31
C GLY A 46 -3.89 -11.30 -10.68
N LEU A 47 -4.34 -12.27 -11.46
CA LEU A 47 -3.84 -12.51 -12.80
C LEU A 47 -4.13 -11.34 -13.76
N LYS A 48 -5.33 -10.75 -13.69
CA LYS A 48 -5.66 -9.54 -14.43
C LYS A 48 -4.80 -8.34 -14.06
N ALA A 49 -4.53 -8.17 -12.77
CA ALA A 49 -3.71 -7.06 -12.27
C ALA A 49 -2.21 -7.23 -12.57
N LYS A 50 -1.73 -8.46 -12.67
CA LYS A 50 -0.31 -8.78 -12.77
C LYS A 50 0.40 -8.07 -13.92
N SER A 51 -0.18 -8.07 -15.10
CA SER A 51 0.43 -7.44 -16.29
C SER A 51 0.63 -5.94 -16.10
N TYR A 52 -0.31 -5.26 -15.47
CA TYR A 52 -0.22 -3.82 -15.16
C TYR A 52 0.82 -3.55 -14.07
N MET A 53 0.85 -4.36 -13.03
CA MET A 53 1.80 -4.20 -11.93
C MET A 53 3.24 -4.46 -12.38
N ASP A 54 3.47 -5.48 -13.20
CA ASP A 54 4.79 -5.80 -13.76
C ASP A 54 5.32 -4.70 -14.69
N ALA A 55 4.41 -3.97 -15.35
CA ALA A 55 4.74 -2.83 -16.21
C ALA A 55 4.85 -1.48 -15.44
N GLY A 56 4.63 -1.47 -14.11
CA GLY A 56 4.58 -0.25 -13.31
C GLY A 56 3.36 0.64 -13.60
N GLN A 57 2.36 0.11 -14.27
CA GLN A 57 1.13 0.82 -14.63
C GLN A 57 0.07 0.70 -13.53
N LEU A 58 -0.88 1.64 -13.50
CA LEU A 58 -2.04 1.55 -12.63
C LEU A 58 -2.95 0.40 -13.09
N VAL A 59 -3.40 -0.39 -12.12
CA VAL A 59 -4.43 -1.41 -12.36
C VAL A 59 -5.75 -0.72 -12.73
N PRO A 60 -6.55 -1.27 -13.65
CA PRO A 60 -7.83 -0.68 -14.03
C PRO A 60 -8.73 -0.38 -12.84
N ASP A 61 -9.42 0.76 -12.87
CA ASP A 61 -10.25 1.26 -11.77
C ASP A 61 -11.29 0.23 -11.32
N GLU A 62 -11.92 -0.48 -12.25
CA GLU A 62 -12.94 -1.50 -11.94
C GLU A 62 -12.41 -2.62 -11.05
N VAL A 63 -11.19 -3.07 -11.28
CA VAL A 63 -10.53 -4.13 -10.49
C VAL A 63 -10.22 -3.62 -9.09
N VAL A 64 -9.64 -2.41 -9.00
CA VAL A 64 -9.29 -1.79 -7.72
C VAL A 64 -10.53 -1.52 -6.87
N ILE A 65 -11.57 -0.94 -7.47
CA ILE A 65 -12.84 -0.64 -6.80
C ILE A 65 -13.50 -1.92 -6.26
N GLY A 66 -13.55 -2.98 -7.06
CA GLY A 66 -14.10 -4.26 -6.64
C GLY A 66 -13.39 -4.85 -5.43
N ILE A 67 -12.07 -4.86 -5.45
CA ILE A 67 -11.23 -5.36 -4.35
C ILE A 67 -11.45 -4.54 -3.06
N ILE A 68 -11.49 -3.21 -3.18
CA ILE A 68 -11.69 -2.34 -2.02
C ILE A 68 -13.09 -2.52 -1.44
N LYS A 69 -14.12 -2.60 -2.24
CA LYS A 69 -15.49 -2.83 -1.77
C LYS A 69 -15.61 -4.14 -0.99
N ASP A 70 -15.04 -5.21 -1.51
CA ASP A 70 -15.03 -6.49 -0.82
C ASP A 70 -14.31 -6.40 0.53
N ARG A 71 -13.15 -5.77 0.56
CA ARG A 71 -12.36 -5.61 1.79
C ARG A 71 -13.06 -4.76 2.85
N LEU A 72 -13.77 -3.71 2.46
CA LEU A 72 -14.51 -2.83 3.40
C LEU A 72 -15.69 -3.52 4.08
N ASN A 73 -16.16 -4.63 3.54
CA ASN A 73 -17.22 -5.45 4.14
C ASN A 73 -16.73 -6.39 5.25
N ASP A 74 -15.43 -6.53 5.41
CA ASP A 74 -14.88 -7.38 6.47
C ASP A 74 -15.17 -6.80 7.85
N ASP A 75 -15.32 -7.68 8.84
CA ASP A 75 -15.71 -7.33 10.21
C ASP A 75 -14.73 -6.39 10.90
N ASP A 76 -13.43 -6.49 10.59
CA ASP A 76 -12.40 -5.64 11.16
C ASP A 76 -12.47 -4.17 10.70
N CYS A 77 -13.20 -3.89 9.63
CA CYS A 77 -13.44 -2.53 9.11
C CYS A 77 -14.63 -1.81 9.76
N LYS A 78 -15.42 -2.47 10.58
CA LYS A 78 -16.63 -1.88 11.20
C LYS A 78 -16.33 -0.69 12.10
N ASN A 79 -15.22 -0.72 12.82
CA ASN A 79 -14.79 0.34 13.75
C ASN A 79 -13.98 1.45 13.10
N GLY A 80 -13.70 1.32 11.83
CA GLY A 80 -12.89 2.25 11.06
C GLY A 80 -11.77 1.56 10.31
N PHE A 81 -11.05 2.33 9.51
CA PHE A 81 -9.94 1.85 8.69
C PHE A 81 -9.10 3.02 8.17
N ILE A 82 -7.94 2.68 7.63
CA ILE A 82 -7.11 3.60 6.84
C ILE A 82 -7.01 3.05 5.43
N LEU A 83 -7.32 3.87 4.42
CA LEU A 83 -7.05 3.58 3.02
C LEU A 83 -5.68 4.15 2.64
N ASP A 84 -4.75 3.29 2.26
CA ASP A 84 -3.42 3.65 1.79
C ASP A 84 -3.29 3.35 0.29
N GLY A 85 -3.08 4.41 -0.48
CA GLY A 85 -2.94 4.31 -1.93
C GLY A 85 -4.26 4.20 -2.71
N PHE A 86 -5.38 4.53 -2.10
CA PHE A 86 -6.69 4.61 -2.72
C PHE A 86 -7.50 5.76 -2.09
N PRO A 87 -8.25 6.57 -2.85
CA PRO A 87 -8.33 6.56 -4.31
C PRO A 87 -7.08 7.18 -4.98
N ARG A 88 -6.82 6.79 -6.24
CA ARG A 88 -5.75 7.36 -7.08
C ARG A 88 -6.27 8.05 -8.32
N THR A 89 -7.54 7.86 -8.64
CA THR A 89 -8.23 8.45 -9.79
C THR A 89 -9.57 9.03 -9.37
N ILE A 90 -10.12 9.92 -10.18
CA ILE A 90 -11.46 10.50 -9.95
C ILE A 90 -12.54 9.43 -9.95
N PRO A 91 -12.59 8.47 -10.91
CA PRO A 91 -13.55 7.38 -10.87
C PRO A 91 -13.49 6.54 -9.60
N GLN A 92 -12.29 6.27 -9.08
CA GLN A 92 -12.12 5.56 -7.80
C GLN A 92 -12.69 6.37 -6.63
N ALA A 93 -12.44 7.66 -6.57
CA ALA A 93 -12.98 8.55 -5.54
C ALA A 93 -14.51 8.61 -5.61
N GLN A 94 -15.07 8.72 -6.80
CA GLN A 94 -16.53 8.74 -7.00
C GLN A 94 -17.16 7.42 -6.54
N ALA A 95 -16.58 6.29 -6.90
CA ALA A 95 -17.07 4.98 -6.48
C ALA A 95 -17.04 4.80 -4.94
N LEU A 96 -16.06 5.37 -4.27
CA LEU A 96 -15.99 5.37 -2.80
C LEU A 96 -17.13 6.20 -2.19
N LEU A 97 -17.41 7.37 -2.73
CA LEU A 97 -18.55 8.21 -2.31
C LEU A 97 -19.88 7.52 -2.56
N ASP A 98 -20.06 6.93 -3.74
CA ASP A 98 -21.29 6.23 -4.13
C ASP A 98 -21.57 4.98 -3.31
N SER A 99 -20.54 4.39 -2.70
CA SER A 99 -20.69 3.25 -1.77
C SER A 99 -21.24 3.63 -0.39
N GLY A 100 -21.46 4.91 -0.12
CA GLY A 100 -21.98 5.41 1.14
C GLY A 100 -20.97 5.39 2.30
N VAL A 101 -19.69 5.29 2.01
CA VAL A 101 -18.61 5.32 3.02
C VAL A 101 -18.28 6.77 3.37
N ASP A 102 -18.54 7.15 4.62
CA ASP A 102 -18.15 8.45 5.15
C ASP A 102 -16.70 8.44 5.60
N ILE A 103 -15.87 9.29 5.00
CA ILE A 103 -14.48 9.46 5.39
C ILE A 103 -14.37 10.64 6.35
N ASP A 104 -13.77 10.39 7.52
CA ASP A 104 -13.61 11.43 8.56
C ASP A 104 -12.52 12.44 8.19
N LYS A 105 -11.37 11.96 7.70
CA LYS A 105 -10.22 12.80 7.33
C LYS A 105 -9.46 12.22 6.13
N VAL A 106 -8.93 13.13 5.31
CA VAL A 106 -7.95 12.84 4.27
C VAL A 106 -6.64 13.50 4.67
N ILE A 107 -5.57 12.73 4.71
CA ILE A 107 -4.23 13.21 5.09
C ILE A 107 -3.33 13.05 3.87
N ASP A 108 -2.82 14.16 3.36
CA ASP A 108 -1.84 14.17 2.28
C ASP A 108 -0.44 14.34 2.87
N ILE A 109 0.46 13.39 2.55
CA ILE A 109 1.85 13.42 2.97
C ILE A 109 2.69 13.91 1.80
N GLU A 110 2.98 15.19 1.82
CA GLU A 110 3.82 15.83 0.80
C GLU A 110 5.30 15.66 1.14
N VAL A 111 6.08 15.17 0.18
CA VAL A 111 7.52 14.97 0.31
C VAL A 111 8.19 15.37 -1.00
N PRO A 112 9.31 16.12 -0.97
CA PRO A 112 10.05 16.49 -2.17
C PRO A 112 10.53 15.27 -2.97
N ASP A 113 10.51 15.37 -4.30
CA ASP A 113 10.84 14.27 -5.22
C ASP A 113 12.24 13.69 -4.99
N GLU A 114 13.22 14.53 -4.67
CA GLU A 114 14.58 14.08 -4.36
C GLU A 114 14.61 13.15 -3.13
N ALA A 115 13.84 13.46 -2.10
CA ALA A 115 13.74 12.64 -0.91
C ALA A 115 13.00 11.32 -1.20
N ILE A 116 11.97 11.37 -2.08
CA ILE A 116 11.24 10.18 -2.52
C ILE A 116 12.17 9.22 -3.26
N THR A 117 12.93 9.69 -4.23
CA THR A 117 13.87 8.87 -5.01
C THR A 117 14.86 8.16 -4.08
N LYS A 118 15.44 8.89 -3.13
CA LYS A 118 16.38 8.32 -2.15
C LYS A 118 15.71 7.26 -1.26
N ARG A 119 14.49 7.51 -0.80
CA ARG A 119 13.75 6.57 0.04
C ARG A 119 13.37 5.30 -0.72
N MET A 120 12.90 5.42 -1.95
CA MET A 120 12.48 4.27 -2.75
C MET A 120 13.64 3.35 -3.11
N SER A 121 14.76 3.90 -3.54
CA SER A 121 15.94 3.11 -3.89
C SER A 121 16.50 2.32 -2.69
N GLY A 122 16.36 2.84 -1.48
CA GLY A 122 16.77 2.18 -0.24
C GLY A 122 15.71 1.29 0.41
N ARG A 123 14.47 1.28 -0.11
CA ARG A 123 13.38 0.48 0.45
C ARG A 123 13.59 -1.01 0.24
N ARG A 124 13.27 -1.78 1.28
CA ARG A 124 13.23 -3.26 1.22
C ARG A 124 11.93 -3.73 1.85
N VAL A 125 11.41 -4.83 1.35
CA VAL A 125 10.14 -5.41 1.78
C VAL A 125 10.30 -6.90 2.01
N CYS A 126 9.72 -7.42 3.08
CA CYS A 126 9.71 -8.84 3.32
C CYS A 126 8.85 -9.57 2.28
N SER A 127 9.41 -10.59 1.65
CA SER A 127 8.70 -11.41 0.65
C SER A 127 7.55 -12.23 1.23
N LYS A 128 7.52 -12.44 2.55
CA LYS A 128 6.50 -13.26 3.24
C LYS A 128 5.41 -12.41 3.90
N CYS A 129 5.79 -11.43 4.74
CA CYS A 129 4.83 -10.67 5.56
C CYS A 129 4.65 -9.22 5.10
N ALA A 130 5.32 -8.80 4.04
CA ALA A 130 5.28 -7.44 3.47
C ALA A 130 5.76 -6.31 4.42
N ASN A 131 6.37 -6.62 5.55
CA ASN A 131 6.98 -5.59 6.41
C ASN A 131 8.02 -4.77 5.66
N SER A 132 7.99 -3.46 5.87
CA SER A 132 8.86 -2.50 5.19
C SER A 132 10.11 -2.20 6.01
N TYR A 133 11.25 -2.16 5.33
CA TYR A 133 12.55 -1.76 5.88
C TYR A 133 13.23 -0.75 4.95
N HIS A 134 14.29 -0.15 5.44
CA HIS A 134 15.14 0.74 4.67
C HIS A 134 16.61 0.50 5.01
N ILE A 135 17.47 0.50 4.00
CA ILE A 135 18.90 0.22 4.18
C ILE A 135 19.62 1.22 5.09
N GLU A 136 19.11 2.45 5.20
CA GLU A 136 19.65 3.51 6.08
C GLU A 136 18.79 3.80 7.29
N TYR A 137 17.47 3.98 7.07
CA TYR A 137 16.57 4.57 8.09
C TYR A 137 15.82 3.56 8.95
N LYS A 138 15.62 2.36 8.47
CA LYS A 138 14.94 1.27 9.20
C LYS A 138 15.60 -0.06 8.88
N LYS A 139 16.82 -0.22 9.39
CA LYS A 139 17.61 -1.44 9.18
C LYS A 139 17.01 -2.63 9.91
N PRO A 140 16.99 -3.83 9.29
CA PRO A 140 16.68 -5.05 10.02
C PRO A 140 17.83 -5.39 10.99
N LYS A 141 17.54 -6.19 12.00
CA LYS A 141 18.55 -6.68 12.97
C LYS A 141 19.62 -7.54 12.29
N VAL A 142 19.19 -8.33 11.32
CA VAL A 142 20.06 -9.14 10.46
C VAL A 142 19.86 -8.69 9.03
N GLU A 143 20.93 -8.36 8.34
CA GLU A 143 20.87 -7.89 6.96
C GLU A 143 20.16 -8.90 6.05
N GLY A 144 19.19 -8.42 5.26
CA GLY A 144 18.40 -9.22 4.34
C GLY A 144 17.33 -10.11 4.97
N ILE A 145 17.16 -10.07 6.30
CA ILE A 145 16.20 -10.91 7.03
C ILE A 145 15.15 -10.06 7.76
N CYS A 146 13.89 -10.42 7.61
CA CYS A 146 12.78 -9.76 8.30
C CYS A 146 12.79 -10.05 9.80
N ASP A 147 12.73 -9.01 10.62
CA ASP A 147 12.71 -9.12 12.08
C ASP A 147 11.43 -9.80 12.60
N ALA A 148 10.32 -9.68 11.86
CA ALA A 148 9.03 -10.19 12.31
C ALA A 148 8.79 -11.66 11.98
N CYS A 149 9.19 -12.13 10.78
CA CYS A 149 8.89 -13.48 10.33
C CYS A 149 10.09 -14.28 9.82
N GLY A 150 11.30 -13.71 9.82
CA GLY A 150 12.51 -14.36 9.30
C GLY A 150 12.54 -14.55 7.77
N GLY A 151 11.61 -13.92 7.04
CA GLY A 151 11.57 -13.96 5.59
C GLY A 151 12.66 -13.12 4.94
N GLU A 152 12.96 -13.41 3.67
CA GLU A 152 13.93 -12.64 2.89
C GLU A 152 13.40 -11.25 2.56
N LEU A 153 14.26 -10.24 2.68
CA LEU A 153 13.98 -8.86 2.26
C LEU A 153 14.37 -8.68 0.80
N ILE A 154 13.45 -8.15 0.01
CA ILE A 154 13.61 -7.91 -1.42
C ILE A 154 13.38 -6.44 -1.76
N GLN A 155 13.96 -5.98 -2.86
CA GLN A 155 13.61 -4.72 -3.49
C GLN A 155 12.43 -4.96 -4.43
N ARG A 156 11.40 -4.09 -4.36
CA ARG A 156 10.28 -4.16 -5.30
C ARG A 156 10.74 -3.76 -6.70
N LYS A 157 10.12 -4.33 -7.73
CA LYS A 157 10.38 -3.95 -9.13
C LYS A 157 10.05 -2.48 -9.40
N ASP A 158 9.00 -1.95 -8.77
CA ASP A 158 8.59 -0.55 -8.86
C ASP A 158 9.48 0.42 -8.07
N ASP A 159 10.41 -0.09 -7.26
CA ASP A 159 11.41 0.71 -6.52
C ASP A 159 12.75 0.83 -7.26
N ALA A 160 12.89 0.20 -8.42
CA ALA A 160 14.08 0.33 -9.23
C ALA A 160 14.23 1.78 -9.73
N PRO A 161 15.47 2.34 -9.75
CA PRO A 161 15.69 3.73 -10.16
C PRO A 161 15.09 4.08 -11.52
N GLU A 162 15.02 3.11 -12.42
CA GLU A 162 14.46 3.24 -13.77
C GLU A 162 12.94 3.40 -13.78
N THR A 163 12.25 2.99 -12.71
CA THR A 163 10.78 3.04 -12.61
C THR A 163 10.29 4.24 -11.79
N VAL A 164 11.18 4.86 -11.01
CA VAL A 164 10.83 5.98 -10.10
C VAL A 164 10.80 7.34 -10.82
N GLN A 165 11.28 7.44 -12.06
CA GLN A 165 11.31 8.68 -12.85
C GLN A 165 9.96 9.04 -13.45
#